data_40bae2174afce8171a8fa7773e3e11a7
#
_entry.id   40bae2174afce8171a8fa7773e3e11a7
#
_cell.length_a   1.000
_cell.length_b   1.000
_cell.length_c   1.000
_cell.angle_alpha   90.00
_cell.angle_beta   90.00
_cell.angle_gamma   90.00
#
_symmetry.space_group_name_H-M   'P 1'
#
loop_
_entity.id
_entity.type
_entity.pdbx_description
1 polymer ?
#
loop_
_entity_poly.entity_id
_entity_poly.type
_entity_poly.pdbx_seq_one_letter_code
_entity_poly.pdbx_strand_id
1 'polypeptide(L)'
;MSNKKLIVGITIPGSVGLLKGQLKYFKEQGYDTYLLTQHDERSLNYCHREECKELNVNIVRNISLKNDIKTLLALIKIFKKEKPDIVNVGTPKMGMLGMMAAWWCRVPNRIYTCRGFRYEHESGLLKRILKFCEWISGACAQKIICISPSVKTLGVKDGVFKEKKCVVIHKGSSNGIDPNYFSRKNVEPRNTEILRRKLDLEGKFVYGFLGRIVDRKGIRELYEAFCKVYEQDKNCRLLIVGPWEFSQITDKTLYNKMMAHEGIVMPGRTDDVPLYLTAMDVFVLPAWWEGFGNVVVQAADMGLPVIGSKGTGVCDAVCDGFNGINVEPKNSKALYNIMIEIKNDKELRERFAVNGPIWGQNFKSEIIWEGMNELYKA
;
A
#
# COMPACT_ATOMS: atom_id res chain seq x y z
N MET A 1 -29.23 20.49 10.91
CA MET A 1 -28.51 19.46 11.72
C MET A 1 -27.04 19.77 11.63
N SER A 2 -26.27 19.76 12.73
CA SER A 2 -24.80 19.91 12.65
C SER A 2 -24.21 18.73 11.94
N ASN A 3 -23.23 18.96 11.04
CA ASN A 3 -22.52 17.90 10.35
C ASN A 3 -21.81 16.99 11.35
N LYS A 4 -21.88 15.66 11.17
CA LYS A 4 -21.12 14.69 11.99
C LYS A 4 -19.63 14.97 11.85
N LYS A 5 -18.92 15.05 12.98
CA LYS A 5 -17.47 15.30 13.00
C LYS A 5 -16.71 14.01 12.81
N LEU A 6 -15.93 13.93 11.71
CA LEU A 6 -15.08 12.80 11.33
C LEU A 6 -13.59 13.15 11.53
N ILE A 7 -12.90 12.43 12.40
CA ILE A 7 -11.45 12.52 12.56
C ILE A 7 -10.79 11.29 11.92
N VAL A 8 -9.93 11.53 10.92
CA VAL A 8 -9.08 10.48 10.33
C VAL A 8 -7.64 10.68 10.78
N GLY A 9 -7.04 9.64 11.37
CA GLY A 9 -5.71 9.75 12.00
C GLY A 9 -4.66 8.82 11.39
N ILE A 10 -3.45 9.38 11.20
CA ILE A 10 -2.23 8.67 10.76
C ILE A 10 -1.03 9.09 11.62
N THR A 11 0.00 8.21 11.70
CA THR A 11 1.14 8.45 12.61
C THR A 11 2.03 9.60 12.14
N ILE A 12 2.31 9.71 10.85
CA ILE A 12 3.26 10.71 10.30
C ILE A 12 2.71 11.35 9.03
N PRO A 13 3.02 12.64 8.78
CA PRO A 13 2.56 13.35 7.59
C PRO A 13 2.98 12.70 6.26
N GLY A 14 4.12 12.03 6.22
CA GLY A 14 4.55 11.27 5.04
C GLY A 14 3.58 10.15 4.59
N SER A 15 2.57 9.84 5.41
CA SER A 15 1.52 8.85 5.10
C SER A 15 0.23 9.46 4.54
N VAL A 16 0.14 10.78 4.33
CA VAL A 16 -1.07 11.44 3.78
C VAL A 16 -1.46 10.92 2.39
N GLY A 17 -0.49 10.42 1.62
CA GLY A 17 -0.78 9.76 0.34
C GLY A 17 -1.72 8.56 0.44
N LEU A 18 -1.81 7.92 1.62
CA LEU A 18 -2.77 6.84 1.90
C LEU A 18 -4.22 7.31 2.01
N LEU A 19 -4.45 8.62 2.02
CA LEU A 19 -5.75 9.26 2.23
C LEU A 19 -6.13 10.21 1.09
N LYS A 20 -5.37 10.21 -0.03
CA LYS A 20 -5.58 11.15 -1.16
C LYS A 20 -7.03 11.10 -1.64
N GLY A 21 -7.72 12.25 -1.70
CA GLY A 21 -9.10 12.40 -2.12
C GLY A 21 -10.16 12.01 -1.07
N GLN A 22 -9.76 11.28 -0.02
CA GLN A 22 -10.70 10.68 0.92
C GLN A 22 -11.43 11.71 1.80
N LEU A 23 -10.71 12.67 2.39
CA LEU A 23 -11.33 13.65 3.29
C LEU A 23 -12.18 14.67 2.54
N LYS A 24 -11.81 15.02 1.31
CA LYS A 24 -12.63 15.85 0.43
C LYS A 24 -13.95 15.15 0.09
N TYR A 25 -13.89 13.87 -0.31
CA TYR A 25 -15.09 13.07 -0.55
C TYR A 25 -16.03 13.06 0.68
N PHE A 26 -15.52 12.82 1.89
CA PHE A 26 -16.36 12.81 3.09
C PHE A 26 -16.90 14.21 3.44
N LYS A 27 -16.16 15.28 3.16
CA LYS A 27 -16.68 16.64 3.29
C LYS A 27 -17.89 16.85 2.36
N GLU A 28 -17.80 16.41 1.12
CA GLU A 28 -18.87 16.46 0.13
C GLU A 28 -20.10 15.61 0.55
N GLN A 29 -19.87 14.53 1.33
CA GLN A 29 -20.94 13.75 1.97
C GLN A 29 -21.52 14.39 3.22
N GLY A 30 -21.13 15.62 3.59
CA GLY A 30 -21.67 16.39 4.70
C GLY A 30 -21.02 16.14 6.05
N TYR A 31 -19.79 15.58 6.09
CA TYR A 31 -19.02 15.49 7.33
C TYR A 31 -18.17 16.74 7.57
N ASP A 32 -17.96 17.11 8.84
CA ASP A 32 -16.92 18.05 9.25
C ASP A 32 -15.61 17.26 9.42
N THR A 33 -14.70 17.36 8.45
CA THR A 33 -13.54 16.47 8.30
C THR A 33 -12.28 17.03 8.92
N TYR A 34 -11.55 16.17 9.64
CA TYR A 34 -10.30 16.50 10.31
C TYR A 34 -9.21 15.46 9.99
N LEU A 35 -8.00 15.94 9.70
CA LEU A 35 -6.78 15.13 9.68
C LEU A 35 -6.09 15.23 11.03
N LEU A 36 -5.85 14.09 11.69
CA LEU A 36 -5.09 13.99 12.94
C LEU A 36 -3.72 13.37 12.66
N THR A 37 -2.65 14.16 12.77
CA THR A 37 -1.26 13.73 12.53
C THR A 37 -0.27 14.69 13.18
N GLN A 38 1.04 14.48 12.98
CA GLN A 38 2.04 15.51 13.26
C GLN A 38 1.90 16.67 12.27
N HIS A 39 2.23 17.87 12.73
CA HIS A 39 2.24 19.06 11.91
C HIS A 39 3.53 19.15 11.09
N ASP A 40 3.42 19.25 9.76
CA ASP A 40 4.47 19.65 8.84
C ASP A 40 3.85 20.24 7.55
N GLU A 41 4.67 20.68 6.62
CA GLU A 41 4.24 21.24 5.34
C GLU A 41 3.37 20.26 4.52
N ARG A 42 3.61 18.95 4.62
CA ARG A 42 2.85 17.93 3.89
C ARG A 42 1.44 17.79 4.43
N SER A 43 1.28 17.84 5.76
CA SER A 43 -0.05 17.79 6.39
C SER A 43 -0.84 19.04 6.08
N LEU A 44 -0.21 20.22 6.08
CA LEU A 44 -0.83 21.49 5.69
C LEU A 44 -1.30 21.46 4.23
N ASN A 45 -0.40 21.10 3.31
CA ASN A 45 -0.71 21.01 1.87
C ASN A 45 -1.82 19.99 1.59
N TYR A 46 -1.82 18.85 2.33
CA TYR A 46 -2.91 17.89 2.26
C TYR A 46 -4.23 18.50 2.73
N CYS A 47 -4.26 19.12 3.92
CA CYS A 47 -5.49 19.72 4.46
C CYS A 47 -6.04 20.84 3.57
N HIS A 48 -5.17 21.64 2.98
CA HIS A 48 -5.58 22.67 2.01
C HIS A 48 -6.23 22.04 0.78
N ARG A 49 -5.61 21.02 0.18
CA ARG A 49 -6.13 20.34 -1.00
C ARG A 49 -7.44 19.58 -0.74
N GLU A 50 -7.54 18.90 0.40
CA GLU A 50 -8.72 18.12 0.79
C GLU A 50 -9.78 18.99 1.50
N GLU A 51 -9.50 20.27 1.72
CA GLU A 51 -10.38 21.24 2.38
C GLU A 51 -10.83 20.76 3.78
N CYS A 52 -9.96 20.09 4.52
CA CYS A 52 -10.19 19.59 5.86
C CYS A 52 -9.40 20.37 6.91
N LYS A 53 -9.75 20.21 8.19
CA LYS A 53 -9.06 20.84 9.32
C LYS A 53 -7.94 19.96 9.84
N GLU A 54 -6.82 20.55 10.23
CA GLU A 54 -5.72 19.83 10.86
C GLU A 54 -5.86 19.79 12.39
N LEU A 55 -5.61 18.61 12.96
CA LEU A 55 -5.40 18.42 14.41
C LEU A 55 -3.98 17.89 14.61
N ASN A 56 -3.18 18.68 15.33
CA ASN A 56 -1.79 18.33 15.58
C ASN A 56 -1.62 17.47 16.83
N VAL A 57 -0.88 16.38 16.70
CA VAL A 57 -0.43 15.56 17.83
C VAL A 57 1.00 15.10 17.62
N ASN A 58 1.86 15.33 18.60
CA ASN A 58 3.24 14.84 18.53
C ASN A 58 3.27 13.33 18.81
N ILE A 59 3.72 12.55 17.83
CA ILE A 59 3.77 11.09 17.90
C ILE A 59 5.12 10.56 17.41
N VAL A 60 5.88 9.95 18.27
CA VAL A 60 7.20 9.41 17.94
C VAL A 60 7.05 8.03 17.30
N ARG A 61 7.67 7.79 16.14
CA ARG A 61 7.53 6.54 15.37
C ARG A 61 8.08 5.32 16.13
N ASN A 62 9.16 5.49 16.87
CA ASN A 62 9.78 4.41 17.64
C ASN A 62 9.00 4.10 18.92
N ILE A 63 9.07 2.85 19.40
CA ILE A 63 8.46 2.43 20.66
C ILE A 63 9.14 3.19 21.81
N SER A 64 8.35 3.94 22.57
CA SER A 64 8.82 4.75 23.70
C SER A 64 7.69 4.95 24.70
N LEU A 65 7.68 4.19 25.77
CA LEU A 65 6.59 4.19 26.75
C LEU A 65 6.27 5.61 27.27
N LYS A 66 7.31 6.40 27.63
CA LYS A 66 7.13 7.78 28.11
C LYS A 66 6.46 8.69 27.08
N ASN A 67 6.90 8.61 25.82
CA ASN A 67 6.33 9.43 24.73
C ASN A 67 4.94 8.91 24.33
N ASP A 68 4.71 7.60 24.40
CA ASP A 68 3.44 6.99 24.07
C ASP A 68 2.35 7.38 25.07
N ILE A 69 2.66 7.44 26.37
CA ILE A 69 1.77 7.96 27.41
C ILE A 69 1.47 9.46 27.16
N LYS A 70 2.48 10.28 26.86
CA LYS A 70 2.27 11.71 26.55
C LYS A 70 1.36 11.88 25.33
N THR A 71 1.59 11.09 24.27
CA THR A 71 0.75 11.10 23.06
C THR A 71 -0.68 10.67 23.38
N LEU A 72 -0.87 9.62 24.18
CA LEU A 72 -2.19 9.15 24.59
C LEU A 72 -2.98 10.23 25.34
N LEU A 73 -2.34 10.91 26.30
CA LEU A 73 -2.98 12.01 27.05
C LEU A 73 -3.32 13.19 26.14
N ALA A 74 -2.44 13.52 25.17
CA ALA A 74 -2.72 14.57 24.18
C ALA A 74 -3.93 14.20 23.29
N LEU A 75 -4.02 12.94 22.82
CA LEU A 75 -5.16 12.44 22.05
C LEU A 75 -6.45 12.48 22.85
N ILE A 76 -6.44 12.09 24.13
CA ILE A 76 -7.60 12.19 25.03
C ILE A 76 -8.04 13.65 25.17
N LYS A 77 -7.10 14.60 25.33
CA LYS A 77 -7.40 16.03 25.40
C LYS A 77 -8.04 16.54 24.12
N ILE A 78 -7.50 16.14 22.95
CA ILE A 78 -8.05 16.49 21.63
C ILE A 78 -9.47 15.94 21.50
N PHE A 79 -9.73 14.66 21.78
CA PHE A 79 -11.05 14.05 21.59
C PHE A 79 -12.08 14.57 22.60
N LYS A 80 -11.68 14.91 23.83
CA LYS A 80 -12.58 15.60 24.80
C LYS A 80 -12.97 17.01 24.35
N LYS A 81 -12.03 17.74 23.71
CA LYS A 81 -12.27 19.10 23.20
C LYS A 81 -13.16 19.04 21.95
N GLU A 82 -12.76 18.21 20.98
CA GLU A 82 -13.40 18.16 19.66
C GLU A 82 -14.72 17.39 19.65
N LYS A 83 -14.92 16.45 20.57
CA LYS A 83 -16.10 15.59 20.69
C LYS A 83 -16.50 14.96 19.35
N PRO A 84 -15.61 14.19 18.69
CA PRO A 84 -15.90 13.61 17.40
C PRO A 84 -17.02 12.57 17.49
N ASP A 85 -17.85 12.50 16.46
CA ASP A 85 -18.83 11.44 16.28
C ASP A 85 -18.16 10.15 15.78
N ILE A 86 -17.13 10.33 14.93
CA ILE A 86 -16.44 9.23 14.26
C ILE A 86 -14.92 9.46 14.36
N VAL A 87 -14.20 8.41 14.77
CA VAL A 87 -12.74 8.34 14.70
C VAL A 87 -12.35 7.13 13.88
N ASN A 88 -11.68 7.37 12.74
CA ASN A 88 -11.03 6.33 11.94
C ASN A 88 -9.53 6.54 11.98
N VAL A 89 -8.79 5.64 12.61
CA VAL A 89 -7.34 5.70 12.68
C VAL A 89 -6.71 4.46 12.05
N GLY A 90 -5.62 4.70 11.35
CA GLY A 90 -4.80 3.64 10.76
C GLY A 90 -3.33 3.89 11.04
N THR A 91 -2.45 3.02 10.58
CA THR A 91 -1.04 2.92 10.92
C THR A 91 -0.79 2.40 12.36
N PRO A 92 0.29 1.62 12.59
CA PRO A 92 0.38 0.82 13.82
C PRO A 92 0.28 1.62 15.11
N LYS A 93 1.02 2.74 15.21
CA LYS A 93 1.06 3.51 16.47
C LYS A 93 -0.19 4.37 16.68
N MET A 94 -0.67 5.05 15.63
CA MET A 94 -1.92 5.82 15.71
C MET A 94 -3.11 4.87 15.91
N GLY A 95 -3.09 3.68 15.31
CA GLY A 95 -4.11 2.65 15.53
C GLY A 95 -4.27 2.32 17.00
N MET A 96 -3.17 1.99 17.70
CA MET A 96 -3.21 1.66 19.11
C MET A 96 -3.61 2.86 19.98
N LEU A 97 -2.83 3.94 19.93
CA LEU A 97 -3.03 5.09 20.84
C LEU A 97 -4.33 5.84 20.55
N GLY A 98 -4.66 6.01 19.26
CA GLY A 98 -5.89 6.67 18.83
C GLY A 98 -7.15 5.89 19.19
N MET A 99 -7.14 4.55 19.03
CA MET A 99 -8.28 3.73 19.46
C MET A 99 -8.43 3.68 20.97
N MET A 100 -7.32 3.59 21.73
CA MET A 100 -7.39 3.70 23.20
C MET A 100 -8.00 5.03 23.65
N ALA A 101 -7.53 6.16 23.07
CA ALA A 101 -8.05 7.49 23.40
C ALA A 101 -9.55 7.63 23.02
N ALA A 102 -9.93 7.15 21.83
CA ALA A 102 -11.31 7.17 21.37
C ALA A 102 -12.23 6.29 22.25
N TRP A 103 -11.75 5.11 22.67
CA TRP A 103 -12.46 4.27 23.62
C TRP A 103 -12.63 4.94 24.99
N TRP A 104 -11.56 5.54 25.53
CA TRP A 104 -11.58 6.27 26.79
C TRP A 104 -12.56 7.43 26.77
N CYS A 105 -12.59 8.18 25.66
CA CYS A 105 -13.49 9.32 25.46
C CYS A 105 -14.92 8.90 25.05
N ARG A 106 -15.21 7.60 24.96
CA ARG A 106 -16.52 7.07 24.54
C ARG A 106 -16.99 7.62 23.18
N VAL A 107 -16.05 7.80 22.23
CA VAL A 107 -16.43 8.20 20.87
C VAL A 107 -17.45 7.23 20.30
N PRO A 108 -18.58 7.70 19.75
CA PRO A 108 -19.69 6.83 19.33
C PRO A 108 -19.29 5.80 18.28
N ASN A 109 -18.55 6.21 17.22
CA ASN A 109 -18.11 5.32 16.17
C ASN A 109 -16.57 5.27 16.09
N ARG A 110 -15.98 4.12 16.45
CA ARG A 110 -14.55 3.90 16.52
C ARG A 110 -14.11 2.84 15.51
N ILE A 111 -13.40 3.29 14.48
CA ILE A 111 -12.97 2.43 13.37
C ILE A 111 -11.44 2.37 13.33
N TYR A 112 -10.92 1.16 13.28
CA TYR A 112 -9.51 0.90 13.04
C TYR A 112 -9.31 0.43 11.61
N THR A 113 -8.51 1.16 10.81
CA THR A 113 -8.11 0.73 9.47
C THR A 113 -6.76 0.01 9.54
N CYS A 114 -6.79 -1.32 9.52
CA CYS A 114 -5.62 -2.18 9.53
C CYS A 114 -5.00 -2.26 8.13
N ARG A 115 -3.79 -1.70 7.98
CA ARG A 115 -3.04 -1.65 6.71
C ARG A 115 -1.95 -2.71 6.62
N GLY A 116 -2.16 -3.88 7.24
CA GLY A 116 -1.19 -4.97 7.30
C GLY A 116 -0.43 -5.01 8.61
N PHE A 117 0.25 -6.10 8.87
CA PHE A 117 0.87 -6.40 10.15
C PHE A 117 2.38 -6.29 10.11
N ARG A 118 2.92 -5.38 10.90
CA ARG A 118 4.37 -5.26 11.05
C ARG A 118 4.99 -6.52 11.69
N TYR A 119 4.24 -7.22 12.54
CA TYR A 119 4.74 -8.40 13.26
C TYR A 119 4.89 -9.64 12.39
N GLU A 120 4.36 -9.66 11.16
CA GLU A 120 4.29 -10.87 10.31
C GLU A 120 5.66 -11.53 10.11
N HIS A 121 6.71 -10.73 9.99
CA HIS A 121 8.09 -11.20 9.81
C HIS A 121 9.02 -10.87 10.97
N GLU A 122 8.46 -10.47 12.10
CA GLU A 122 9.22 -10.30 13.33
C GLU A 122 9.23 -11.61 14.14
N SER A 123 10.18 -11.73 15.05
CA SER A 123 10.32 -12.90 15.91
C SER A 123 10.46 -12.52 17.39
N GLY A 124 10.43 -13.50 18.27
CA GLY A 124 10.70 -13.32 19.69
C GLY A 124 9.76 -12.34 20.40
N LEU A 125 10.33 -11.55 21.32
CA LEU A 125 9.59 -10.61 22.17
C LEU A 125 8.96 -9.48 21.36
N LEU A 126 9.66 -8.96 20.34
CA LEU A 126 9.14 -7.87 19.49
C LEU A 126 7.84 -8.28 18.79
N LYS A 127 7.77 -9.49 18.25
CA LYS A 127 6.56 -10.03 17.64
C LYS A 127 5.38 -10.05 18.62
N ARG A 128 5.62 -10.47 19.86
CA ARG A 128 4.58 -10.53 20.91
C ARG A 128 4.09 -9.12 21.27
N ILE A 129 5.00 -8.16 21.42
CA ILE A 129 4.65 -6.76 21.70
C ILE A 129 3.81 -6.18 20.55
N LEU A 130 4.22 -6.37 19.31
CA LEU A 130 3.48 -5.86 18.15
C LEU A 130 2.11 -6.53 18.02
N LYS A 131 1.99 -7.84 18.23
CA LYS A 131 0.67 -8.53 18.29
C LYS A 131 -0.22 -7.95 19.38
N PHE A 132 0.34 -7.68 20.56
CA PHE A 132 -0.41 -7.06 21.66
C PHE A 132 -0.90 -5.66 21.32
N CYS A 133 -0.07 -4.84 20.63
CA CYS A 133 -0.49 -3.52 20.14
C CYS A 133 -1.66 -3.61 19.15
N GLU A 134 -1.61 -4.58 18.22
CA GLU A 134 -2.72 -4.82 17.28
C GLU A 134 -3.98 -5.31 17.99
N TRP A 135 -3.82 -6.22 18.99
CA TRP A 135 -4.93 -6.68 19.81
C TRP A 135 -5.62 -5.53 20.54
N ILE A 136 -4.86 -4.59 21.16
CA ILE A 136 -5.41 -3.38 21.79
C ILE A 136 -6.20 -2.56 20.77
N SER A 137 -5.63 -2.32 19.59
CA SER A 137 -6.29 -1.57 18.50
C SER A 137 -7.65 -2.18 18.17
N GLY A 138 -7.67 -3.50 17.96
CA GLY A 138 -8.90 -4.25 17.67
C GLY A 138 -9.88 -4.34 18.84
N ALA A 139 -9.38 -4.44 20.09
CA ALA A 139 -10.24 -4.48 21.28
C ALA A 139 -11.00 -3.16 21.47
N CYS A 140 -10.31 -2.02 21.32
CA CYS A 140 -10.89 -0.68 21.48
C CYS A 140 -11.77 -0.24 20.31
N ALA A 141 -11.57 -0.77 19.11
CA ALA A 141 -12.39 -0.50 17.93
C ALA A 141 -13.76 -1.19 18.01
N GLN A 142 -14.78 -0.60 17.41
CA GLN A 142 -16.08 -1.24 17.15
C GLN A 142 -16.07 -2.01 15.84
N LYS A 143 -15.46 -1.43 14.80
CA LYS A 143 -15.22 -2.03 13.49
C LYS A 143 -13.75 -1.94 13.11
N ILE A 144 -13.28 -2.94 12.37
CA ILE A 144 -11.91 -3.02 11.87
C ILE A 144 -12.00 -3.18 10.36
N ILE A 145 -11.58 -2.16 9.63
CA ILE A 145 -11.44 -2.24 8.18
C ILE A 145 -10.10 -2.95 7.92
N CYS A 146 -10.16 -4.21 7.51
CA CYS A 146 -9.01 -4.92 6.97
C CYS A 146 -8.89 -4.60 5.48
N ILE A 147 -7.75 -4.05 5.07
CA ILE A 147 -7.60 -3.57 3.68
C ILE A 147 -7.42 -4.69 2.65
N SER A 148 -7.40 -5.96 3.09
CA SER A 148 -7.43 -7.13 2.21
C SER A 148 -8.02 -8.36 2.92
N PRO A 149 -8.57 -9.33 2.17
CA PRO A 149 -9.04 -10.60 2.70
C PRO A 149 -7.97 -11.38 3.47
N SER A 150 -6.73 -11.45 2.96
CA SER A 150 -5.64 -12.15 3.60
C SER A 150 -5.22 -11.48 4.92
N VAL A 151 -5.24 -10.13 5.01
CA VAL A 151 -5.01 -9.40 6.27
C VAL A 151 -6.12 -9.71 7.27
N LYS A 152 -7.40 -9.77 6.87
CA LYS A 152 -8.50 -10.21 7.74
C LYS A 152 -8.24 -11.62 8.26
N THR A 153 -7.96 -12.56 7.36
CA THR A 153 -7.73 -13.97 7.70
C THR A 153 -6.56 -14.12 8.68
N LEU A 154 -5.45 -13.44 8.43
CA LEU A 154 -4.27 -13.48 9.30
C LEU A 154 -4.57 -12.88 10.68
N GLY A 155 -5.24 -11.72 10.74
CA GLY A 155 -5.58 -11.05 11.99
C GLY A 155 -6.52 -11.87 12.88
N VAL A 156 -7.48 -12.58 12.29
CA VAL A 156 -8.40 -13.49 13.01
C VAL A 156 -7.66 -14.76 13.44
N LYS A 157 -6.91 -15.41 12.53
CA LYS A 157 -6.10 -16.61 12.81
C LYS A 157 -5.11 -16.39 13.95
N ASP A 158 -4.47 -15.23 13.97
CA ASP A 158 -3.48 -14.86 14.99
C ASP A 158 -4.10 -14.40 16.32
N GLY A 159 -5.44 -14.35 16.41
CA GLY A 159 -6.18 -13.94 17.61
C GLY A 159 -6.07 -12.46 17.96
N VAL A 160 -5.52 -11.62 17.06
CA VAL A 160 -5.42 -10.18 17.31
C VAL A 160 -6.73 -9.46 17.06
N PHE A 161 -7.60 -10.01 16.21
CA PHE A 161 -8.92 -9.46 15.92
C PHE A 161 -10.05 -10.46 16.14
N LYS A 162 -11.20 -9.97 16.61
CA LYS A 162 -12.45 -10.74 16.63
C LYS A 162 -13.11 -10.66 15.25
N GLU A 163 -13.40 -11.78 14.62
CA GLU A 163 -13.93 -11.84 13.25
C GLU A 163 -15.17 -10.95 13.03
N LYS A 164 -16.12 -10.96 13.99
CA LYS A 164 -17.35 -10.16 13.93
C LYS A 164 -17.13 -8.62 13.85
N LYS A 165 -15.92 -8.15 14.18
CA LYS A 165 -15.54 -6.73 14.04
C LYS A 165 -14.88 -6.44 12.69
N CYS A 166 -14.35 -7.45 12.00
CA CYS A 166 -13.55 -7.30 10.80
C CYS A 166 -14.43 -7.16 9.56
N VAL A 167 -14.18 -6.13 8.79
CA VAL A 167 -14.82 -5.86 7.50
C VAL A 167 -13.73 -5.69 6.44
N VAL A 168 -13.92 -6.30 5.29
CA VAL A 168 -13.19 -5.99 4.06
C VAL A 168 -14.16 -5.26 3.15
N ILE A 169 -13.83 -4.03 2.75
CA ILE A 169 -14.68 -3.26 1.86
C ILE A 169 -14.44 -3.76 0.45
N HIS A 170 -15.48 -4.22 -0.21
CA HIS A 170 -15.46 -4.83 -1.54
C HIS A 170 -14.37 -5.93 -1.66
N LYS A 171 -13.39 -5.75 -2.53
CA LYS A 171 -12.26 -6.68 -2.71
C LYS A 171 -11.01 -6.28 -1.90
N GLY A 172 -11.06 -5.17 -1.18
CA GLY A 172 -9.93 -4.62 -0.43
C GLY A 172 -9.39 -3.30 -1.01
N SER A 173 -8.26 -2.90 -0.57
CA SER A 173 -7.53 -1.65 -0.75
C SER A 173 -7.65 -0.69 0.43
N SER A 174 -6.61 0.11 0.64
CA SER A 174 -6.55 1.09 1.72
C SER A 174 -7.35 2.36 1.44
N ASN A 175 -7.38 2.80 0.18
CA ASN A 175 -7.99 4.06 -0.24
C ASN A 175 -8.50 3.98 -1.69
N GLY A 176 -8.48 2.80 -2.28
CA GLY A 176 -8.77 2.62 -3.68
C GLY A 176 -7.67 3.14 -4.62
N ILE A 177 -7.99 3.15 -5.89
CA ILE A 177 -7.14 3.58 -6.99
C ILE A 177 -8.01 4.43 -7.93
N ASP A 178 -7.42 5.47 -8.48
CA ASP A 178 -8.05 6.26 -9.53
C ASP A 178 -7.71 5.66 -10.91
N PRO A 179 -8.64 4.94 -11.55
CA PRO A 179 -8.41 4.30 -12.84
C PRO A 179 -8.29 5.31 -14.00
N ASN A 180 -8.72 6.57 -13.78
CA ASN A 180 -8.50 7.62 -14.78
C ASN A 180 -7.04 8.06 -14.75
N TYR A 181 -6.44 8.18 -13.55
CA TYR A 181 -5.03 8.51 -13.43
C TYR A 181 -4.13 7.35 -13.88
N PHE A 182 -4.49 6.11 -13.58
CA PHE A 182 -3.78 4.90 -14.00
C PHE A 182 -4.41 4.31 -15.28
N SER A 183 -4.37 5.08 -16.36
CA SER A 183 -4.85 4.66 -17.68
C SER A 183 -3.80 4.92 -18.74
N ARG A 184 -3.42 3.88 -19.49
CA ARG A 184 -2.46 4.00 -20.59
C ARG A 184 -2.89 5.05 -21.63
N LYS A 185 -4.20 5.28 -21.78
CA LYS A 185 -4.76 6.27 -22.70
C LYS A 185 -4.40 7.72 -22.34
N ASN A 186 -4.06 7.96 -21.07
CA ASN A 186 -3.72 9.29 -20.55
C ASN A 186 -2.21 9.57 -20.57
N VAL A 187 -1.40 8.63 -21.06
CA VAL A 187 0.04 8.81 -21.25
C VAL A 187 0.33 8.93 -22.74
N GLU A 188 0.87 10.05 -23.15
CA GLU A 188 1.25 10.29 -24.55
C GLU A 188 2.30 9.25 -24.99
N PRO A 189 2.06 8.50 -26.09
CA PRO A 189 2.99 7.47 -26.57
C PRO A 189 4.42 8.01 -26.78
N ARG A 190 4.53 9.21 -27.29
CA ARG A 190 5.82 9.91 -27.49
C ARG A 190 6.61 10.04 -26.18
N ASN A 191 5.96 10.29 -25.06
CA ASN A 191 6.65 10.41 -23.77
C ASN A 191 7.20 9.04 -23.32
N THR A 192 6.48 7.96 -23.57
CA THR A 192 6.96 6.59 -23.33
C THR A 192 8.18 6.28 -24.20
N GLU A 193 8.16 6.62 -25.49
CA GLU A 193 9.30 6.43 -26.41
C GLU A 193 10.52 7.22 -25.94
N ILE A 194 10.35 8.49 -25.58
CA ILE A 194 11.44 9.34 -25.04
C ILE A 194 12.02 8.70 -23.76
N LEU A 195 11.15 8.24 -22.84
CA LEU A 195 11.61 7.60 -21.61
C LEU A 195 12.38 6.30 -21.90
N ARG A 196 11.83 5.44 -22.77
CA ARG A 196 12.50 4.17 -23.14
C ARG A 196 13.87 4.44 -23.79
N ARG A 197 13.98 5.45 -24.68
CA ARG A 197 15.26 5.86 -25.25
C ARG A 197 16.24 6.37 -24.20
N LYS A 198 15.78 7.24 -23.30
CA LYS A 198 16.60 7.81 -22.22
C LYS A 198 17.17 6.73 -21.29
N LEU A 199 16.44 5.63 -21.09
CA LEU A 199 16.78 4.55 -20.18
C LEU A 199 17.38 3.32 -20.89
N ASP A 200 17.72 3.41 -22.17
CA ASP A 200 18.23 2.28 -22.99
C ASP A 200 17.31 1.04 -22.98
N LEU A 201 16.00 1.30 -23.13
CA LEU A 201 14.95 0.27 -23.15
C LEU A 201 14.36 0.05 -24.56
N GLU A 202 14.81 0.77 -25.60
CA GLU A 202 14.28 0.62 -26.97
C GLU A 202 14.53 -0.78 -27.50
N GLY A 203 13.51 -1.42 -28.05
CA GLY A 203 13.60 -2.78 -28.59
C GLY A 203 13.84 -3.87 -27.53
N LYS A 204 13.81 -3.54 -26.24
CA LYS A 204 14.03 -4.48 -25.15
C LYS A 204 12.72 -4.98 -24.56
N PHE A 205 12.72 -6.19 -24.01
CA PHE A 205 11.64 -6.70 -23.17
C PHE A 205 11.89 -6.28 -21.72
N VAL A 206 10.98 -5.51 -21.13
CA VAL A 206 11.19 -4.82 -19.85
C VAL A 206 10.33 -5.42 -18.75
N TYR A 207 10.96 -6.08 -17.80
CA TYR A 207 10.34 -6.38 -16.49
C TYR A 207 10.45 -5.15 -15.62
N GLY A 208 9.38 -4.79 -14.93
CA GLY A 208 9.33 -3.60 -14.11
C GLY A 208 9.00 -3.87 -12.65
N PHE A 209 9.63 -3.15 -11.77
CA PHE A 209 9.31 -3.07 -10.34
C PHE A 209 9.12 -1.60 -9.95
N LEU A 210 8.12 -1.32 -9.13
CA LEU A 210 7.89 0.03 -8.61
C LEU A 210 7.57 0.00 -7.12
N GLY A 211 8.32 0.76 -6.34
CA GLY A 211 8.12 0.89 -4.91
C GLY A 211 9.41 1.10 -4.13
N ARG A 212 9.32 1.21 -2.81
CA ARG A 212 10.49 1.27 -1.94
C ARG A 212 11.32 0.00 -2.08
N ILE A 213 12.62 0.13 -2.27
CA ILE A 213 13.52 -1.00 -2.44
C ILE A 213 13.96 -1.45 -1.04
N VAL A 214 13.33 -2.53 -0.57
CA VAL A 214 13.51 -3.16 0.76
C VAL A 214 13.39 -4.67 0.64
N ASP A 215 14.00 -5.44 1.55
CA ASP A 215 14.04 -6.91 1.49
C ASP A 215 12.63 -7.54 1.36
N ARG A 216 11.67 -7.06 2.17
CA ARG A 216 10.31 -7.62 2.17
C ARG A 216 9.55 -7.47 0.83
N LYS A 217 10.03 -6.63 -0.07
CA LYS A 217 9.49 -6.48 -1.43
C LYS A 217 10.02 -7.55 -2.40
N GLY A 218 10.85 -8.49 -1.91
CA GLY A 218 11.39 -9.58 -2.71
C GLY A 218 12.44 -9.12 -3.72
N ILE A 219 13.16 -8.04 -3.41
CA ILE A 219 14.13 -7.45 -4.35
C ILE A 219 15.32 -8.37 -4.61
N ARG A 220 15.71 -9.20 -3.63
CA ARG A 220 16.76 -10.20 -3.82
C ARG A 220 16.30 -11.29 -4.77
N GLU A 221 15.10 -11.82 -4.54
CA GLU A 221 14.50 -12.86 -5.37
C GLU A 221 14.32 -12.37 -6.81
N LEU A 222 13.94 -11.10 -6.97
CA LEU A 222 13.80 -10.47 -8.28
C LEU A 222 15.16 -10.34 -8.99
N TYR A 223 16.19 -9.91 -8.27
CA TYR A 223 17.56 -9.84 -8.80
C TYR A 223 18.06 -11.22 -9.25
N GLU A 224 17.98 -12.23 -8.39
CA GLU A 224 18.44 -13.59 -8.68
C GLU A 224 17.67 -14.21 -9.86
N ALA A 225 16.35 -14.00 -9.93
CA ALA A 225 15.55 -14.48 -11.05
C ALA A 225 15.92 -13.76 -12.36
N PHE A 226 16.06 -12.43 -12.31
CA PHE A 226 16.41 -11.65 -13.49
C PHE A 226 17.80 -11.95 -14.02
N CYS A 227 18.80 -12.19 -13.17
CA CYS A 227 20.13 -12.60 -13.64
C CYS A 227 20.04 -13.84 -14.56
N LYS A 228 19.24 -14.85 -14.16
CA LYS A 228 19.02 -16.06 -14.99
C LYS A 228 18.26 -15.76 -16.28
N VAL A 229 17.29 -14.85 -16.25
CA VAL A 229 16.58 -14.38 -17.45
C VAL A 229 17.58 -13.71 -18.41
N TYR A 230 18.43 -12.83 -17.89
CA TYR A 230 19.42 -12.08 -18.67
C TYR A 230 20.54 -12.95 -19.23
N GLU A 231 20.91 -14.05 -18.54
CA GLU A 231 21.84 -15.06 -19.06
C GLU A 231 21.31 -15.72 -20.33
N GLN A 232 20.00 -15.98 -20.40
CA GLN A 232 19.35 -16.59 -21.56
C GLN A 232 19.05 -15.59 -22.70
N ASP A 233 18.69 -14.36 -22.34
CA ASP A 233 18.31 -13.34 -23.31
C ASP A 233 18.81 -11.96 -22.90
N LYS A 234 19.89 -11.50 -23.52
CA LYS A 234 20.49 -10.18 -23.31
C LYS A 234 19.61 -9.02 -23.78
N ASN A 235 18.50 -9.30 -24.44
CA ASN A 235 17.50 -8.32 -24.86
C ASN A 235 16.50 -7.96 -23.74
N CYS A 236 16.57 -8.62 -22.58
CA CYS A 236 15.75 -8.27 -21.43
C CYS A 236 16.35 -7.11 -20.64
N ARG A 237 15.47 -6.33 -19.99
CA ARG A 237 15.84 -5.30 -19.00
C ARG A 237 15.00 -5.45 -17.74
N LEU A 238 15.57 -5.08 -16.61
CA LEU A 238 14.86 -4.94 -15.35
C LEU A 238 14.86 -3.46 -14.95
N LEU A 239 13.70 -2.82 -15.02
CA LEU A 239 13.50 -1.44 -14.61
C LEU A 239 12.99 -1.38 -13.16
N ILE A 240 13.80 -0.85 -12.26
CA ILE A 240 13.48 -0.72 -10.83
C ILE A 240 13.31 0.73 -10.46
N VAL A 241 12.08 1.12 -10.15
CA VAL A 241 11.70 2.50 -9.86
C VAL A 241 11.36 2.65 -8.39
N GLY A 242 12.07 3.54 -7.70
CA GLY A 242 11.79 3.89 -6.31
C GLY A 242 13.03 4.16 -5.47
N PRO A 243 12.82 4.64 -4.24
CA PRO A 243 13.92 4.93 -3.33
C PRO A 243 14.49 3.66 -2.71
N TRP A 244 15.81 3.63 -2.59
CA TRP A 244 16.52 2.59 -1.86
C TRP A 244 16.53 2.89 -0.36
N GLU A 245 16.06 1.96 0.47
CA GLU A 245 16.06 2.08 1.92
C GLU A 245 17.12 1.15 2.55
N PHE A 246 18.38 1.57 2.55
CA PHE A 246 19.52 0.77 3.00
C PHE A 246 19.36 0.16 4.40
N SER A 247 18.65 0.83 5.32
CA SER A 247 18.38 0.33 6.67
C SER A 247 17.49 -0.92 6.70
N GLN A 248 16.73 -1.16 5.63
CA GLN A 248 15.80 -2.29 5.49
C GLN A 248 16.27 -3.33 4.47
N ILE A 249 17.55 -3.31 4.11
CA ILE A 249 18.20 -4.29 3.24
C ILE A 249 19.25 -5.05 4.06
N THR A 250 19.14 -6.37 4.07
CA THR A 250 20.07 -7.24 4.81
C THR A 250 21.40 -7.39 4.07
N ASP A 251 21.36 -7.72 2.76
CA ASP A 251 22.55 -7.79 1.92
C ASP A 251 22.99 -6.40 1.44
N LYS A 252 23.95 -5.83 2.16
CA LYS A 252 24.50 -4.49 1.84
C LYS A 252 25.24 -4.42 0.50
N THR A 253 25.59 -5.56 -0.10
CA THR A 253 26.27 -5.63 -1.40
C THR A 253 25.29 -5.64 -2.56
N LEU A 254 24.00 -5.93 -2.32
CA LEU A 254 22.99 -6.10 -3.35
C LEU A 254 22.86 -4.84 -4.23
N TYR A 255 22.91 -3.64 -3.62
CA TYR A 255 22.88 -2.39 -4.38
C TYR A 255 23.97 -2.31 -5.44
N ASN A 256 25.22 -2.56 -5.04
CA ASN A 256 26.36 -2.49 -5.95
C ASN A 256 26.31 -3.58 -7.03
N LYS A 257 25.84 -4.79 -6.68
CA LYS A 257 25.63 -5.88 -7.64
C LYS A 257 24.60 -5.48 -8.70
N MET A 258 23.48 -4.87 -8.29
CA MET A 258 22.42 -4.43 -9.20
C MET A 258 22.86 -3.25 -10.06
N MET A 259 23.59 -2.28 -9.49
CA MET A 259 24.13 -1.13 -10.23
C MET A 259 25.19 -1.53 -11.27
N ALA A 260 25.95 -2.57 -10.99
CA ALA A 260 26.97 -3.09 -11.92
C ALA A 260 26.40 -4.00 -13.01
N HIS A 261 25.12 -4.38 -12.94
CA HIS A 261 24.52 -5.33 -13.87
C HIS A 261 23.96 -4.62 -15.11
N GLU A 262 24.51 -4.91 -16.30
CA GLU A 262 24.18 -4.25 -17.58
C GLU A 262 22.69 -4.24 -17.95
N GLY A 263 21.95 -5.29 -17.54
CA GLY A 263 20.51 -5.43 -17.82
C GLY A 263 19.59 -4.72 -16.82
N ILE A 264 20.13 -4.09 -15.75
CA ILE A 264 19.31 -3.47 -14.69
C ILE A 264 19.39 -1.95 -14.76
N VAL A 265 18.23 -1.30 -14.77
CA VAL A 265 18.10 0.14 -14.85
C VAL A 265 17.39 0.63 -13.58
N MET A 266 18.06 1.51 -12.81
CA MET A 266 17.54 2.06 -11.55
C MET A 266 17.51 3.60 -11.59
N PRO A 267 16.49 4.24 -12.16
CA PRO A 267 16.41 5.71 -12.29
C PRO A 267 16.13 6.42 -10.96
N GLY A 268 15.85 5.68 -9.89
CA GLY A 268 15.49 6.24 -8.59
C GLY A 268 13.98 6.50 -8.46
N ARG A 269 13.62 7.48 -7.65
CA ARG A 269 12.21 7.86 -7.40
C ARG A 269 11.62 8.64 -8.59
N THR A 270 10.36 8.39 -8.86
CA THR A 270 9.54 9.19 -9.78
C THR A 270 8.30 9.74 -9.09
N ASP A 271 7.79 10.87 -9.57
CA ASP A 271 6.47 11.40 -9.24
C ASP A 271 5.45 11.10 -10.37
N ASP A 272 5.91 10.70 -11.56
CA ASP A 272 5.08 10.27 -12.69
C ASP A 272 5.07 8.74 -12.81
N VAL A 273 4.30 8.11 -11.94
CA VAL A 273 4.16 6.64 -11.90
C VAL A 273 3.56 6.07 -13.19
N PRO A 274 2.47 6.63 -13.77
CA PRO A 274 1.90 6.13 -15.01
C PRO A 274 2.90 6.06 -16.16
N LEU A 275 3.71 7.09 -16.37
CA LEU A 275 4.71 7.11 -17.44
C LEU A 275 5.73 5.97 -17.30
N TYR A 276 6.23 5.72 -16.09
CA TYR A 276 7.18 4.62 -15.88
C TYR A 276 6.54 3.24 -16.04
N LEU A 277 5.26 3.09 -15.69
CA LEU A 277 4.52 1.86 -15.94
C LEU A 277 4.36 1.60 -17.45
N THR A 278 4.15 2.63 -18.28
CA THR A 278 4.06 2.43 -19.74
C THR A 278 5.36 1.96 -20.37
N ALA A 279 6.50 2.20 -19.73
CA ALA A 279 7.80 1.74 -20.21
C ALA A 279 8.10 0.25 -19.94
N MET A 280 7.23 -0.42 -19.17
CA MET A 280 7.34 -1.84 -18.81
C MET A 280 6.49 -2.72 -19.73
N ASP A 281 6.88 -3.99 -19.89
CA ASP A 281 6.11 -5.01 -20.60
C ASP A 281 5.42 -5.98 -19.62
N VAL A 282 6.02 -6.21 -18.43
CA VAL A 282 5.48 -7.01 -17.32
C VAL A 282 5.82 -6.34 -16.00
N PHE A 283 4.86 -6.23 -15.11
CA PHE A 283 5.08 -5.72 -13.76
C PHE A 283 5.36 -6.87 -12.78
N VAL A 284 6.36 -6.74 -11.91
CA VAL A 284 6.80 -7.79 -10.99
C VAL A 284 6.89 -7.26 -9.57
N LEU A 285 6.11 -7.84 -8.64
CA LEU A 285 6.18 -7.55 -7.21
C LEU A 285 6.19 -8.85 -6.39
N PRO A 286 7.35 -9.51 -6.20
CA PRO A 286 7.46 -10.77 -5.48
C PRO A 286 7.57 -10.55 -3.97
N ALA A 287 6.80 -9.59 -3.44
CA ALA A 287 6.89 -9.20 -2.04
C ALA A 287 6.52 -10.35 -1.11
N TRP A 288 7.21 -10.46 -0.01
CA TRP A 288 6.90 -11.46 1.02
C TRP A 288 5.56 -11.18 1.68
N TRP A 289 5.22 -9.91 1.82
CA TRP A 289 3.94 -9.41 2.33
C TRP A 289 3.75 -7.92 2.04
N GLU A 290 2.51 -7.50 1.96
CA GLU A 290 2.03 -6.13 1.89
C GLU A 290 0.73 -6.00 2.69
N GLY A 291 0.24 -4.79 2.87
CA GLY A 291 -1.12 -4.61 3.33
C GLY A 291 -2.15 -4.99 2.25
N PHE A 292 -1.90 -4.54 1.00
CA PHE A 292 -2.71 -4.87 -0.17
C PHE A 292 -1.88 -4.92 -1.47
N GLY A 293 -0.90 -4.04 -1.65
CA GLY A 293 -0.13 -3.98 -2.89
C GLY A 293 -0.80 -3.12 -3.98
N ASN A 294 -1.25 -1.91 -3.64
CA ASN A 294 -1.94 -1.00 -4.59
C ASN A 294 -1.20 -0.84 -5.93
N VAL A 295 0.14 -0.84 -5.91
CA VAL A 295 0.95 -0.70 -7.13
C VAL A 295 0.74 -1.84 -8.14
N VAL A 296 0.36 -3.03 -7.66
CA VAL A 296 0.01 -4.18 -8.50
C VAL A 296 -1.25 -3.87 -9.31
N VAL A 297 -2.28 -3.34 -8.65
CA VAL A 297 -3.53 -2.96 -9.32
C VAL A 297 -3.31 -1.75 -10.22
N GLN A 298 -2.48 -0.78 -9.81
CA GLN A 298 -2.09 0.35 -10.67
C GLN A 298 -1.42 -0.12 -11.97
N ALA A 299 -0.52 -1.11 -11.87
CA ALA A 299 0.11 -1.71 -13.05
C ALA A 299 -0.91 -2.47 -13.92
N ALA A 300 -1.83 -3.21 -13.30
CA ALA A 300 -2.90 -3.90 -14.01
C ALA A 300 -3.85 -2.92 -14.74
N ASP A 301 -4.23 -1.81 -14.12
CA ASP A 301 -5.04 -0.75 -14.75
C ASP A 301 -4.33 -0.12 -15.96
N MET A 302 -2.99 -0.06 -15.93
CA MET A 302 -2.18 0.35 -17.09
C MET A 302 -2.07 -0.73 -18.18
N GLY A 303 -2.78 -1.86 -18.04
CA GLY A 303 -2.74 -2.96 -18.99
C GLY A 303 -1.43 -3.75 -18.97
N LEU A 304 -0.76 -3.84 -17.82
CA LEU A 304 0.42 -4.67 -17.66
C LEU A 304 0.04 -6.05 -17.10
N PRO A 305 0.51 -7.15 -17.68
CA PRO A 305 0.54 -8.44 -17.00
C PRO A 305 1.30 -8.32 -15.68
N VAL A 306 0.82 -8.97 -14.63
CA VAL A 306 1.40 -8.84 -13.31
C VAL A 306 1.94 -10.17 -12.80
N ILE A 307 3.16 -10.18 -12.26
CA ILE A 307 3.69 -11.26 -11.44
C ILE A 307 3.69 -10.77 -9.99
N GLY A 308 2.80 -11.35 -9.18
CA GLY A 308 2.72 -11.11 -7.75
C GLY A 308 3.31 -12.26 -6.93
N SER A 309 2.99 -12.28 -5.65
CA SER A 309 3.30 -13.40 -4.76
C SER A 309 2.08 -13.84 -3.97
N LYS A 310 2.10 -15.08 -3.46
CA LYS A 310 1.10 -15.60 -2.50
C LYS A 310 1.26 -15.00 -1.09
N GLY A 311 2.13 -14.00 -0.93
CA GLY A 311 2.28 -13.26 0.33
C GLY A 311 1.03 -12.47 0.68
N THR A 312 0.80 -12.27 1.99
CA THR A 312 -0.33 -11.51 2.54
C THR A 312 -0.48 -10.17 1.81
N GLY A 313 -1.69 -9.84 1.39
CA GLY A 313 -2.05 -8.60 0.70
C GLY A 313 -1.69 -8.57 -0.79
N VAL A 314 -0.56 -9.11 -1.22
CA VAL A 314 -0.20 -9.17 -2.64
C VAL A 314 -1.10 -10.15 -3.38
N CYS A 315 -1.37 -11.32 -2.77
CA CYS A 315 -2.26 -12.34 -3.34
C CYS A 315 -3.69 -11.85 -3.57
N ASP A 316 -4.12 -10.82 -2.84
CA ASP A 316 -5.45 -10.22 -3.00
C ASP A 316 -5.50 -9.17 -4.11
N ALA A 317 -4.34 -8.59 -4.47
CA ALA A 317 -4.23 -7.59 -5.52
C ALA A 317 -4.13 -8.21 -6.93
N VAL A 318 -3.70 -9.47 -7.04
CA VAL A 318 -3.64 -10.24 -8.28
C VAL A 318 -4.77 -11.27 -8.30
N CYS A 319 -5.59 -11.26 -9.31
CA CYS A 319 -6.52 -12.35 -9.60
C CYS A 319 -5.77 -13.42 -10.40
N ASP A 320 -5.28 -14.45 -9.71
CA ASP A 320 -4.39 -15.48 -10.26
C ASP A 320 -4.99 -16.15 -11.49
N GLY A 321 -4.25 -16.24 -12.58
CA GLY A 321 -4.70 -16.75 -13.88
C GLY A 321 -5.62 -15.81 -14.68
N PHE A 322 -6.07 -14.68 -14.10
CA PHE A 322 -6.94 -13.72 -14.78
C PHE A 322 -6.17 -12.48 -15.28
N ASN A 323 -5.51 -11.73 -14.40
CA ASN A 323 -4.71 -10.55 -14.76
C ASN A 323 -3.23 -10.72 -14.48
N GLY A 324 -2.81 -11.85 -13.94
CA GLY A 324 -1.44 -12.15 -13.57
C GLY A 324 -1.27 -13.51 -12.93
N ILE A 325 -0.08 -13.74 -12.39
CA ILE A 325 0.29 -15.01 -11.72
C ILE A 325 0.93 -14.70 -10.37
N ASN A 326 0.53 -15.45 -9.33
CA ASN A 326 1.12 -15.39 -8.01
C ASN A 326 2.14 -16.52 -7.80
N VAL A 327 3.38 -16.16 -7.47
CA VAL A 327 4.44 -17.12 -7.12
C VAL A 327 4.59 -17.27 -5.61
N GLU A 328 5.19 -18.38 -5.15
CA GLU A 328 5.56 -18.52 -3.75
C GLU A 328 6.57 -17.44 -3.35
N PRO A 329 6.35 -16.71 -2.23
CA PRO A 329 7.31 -15.71 -1.77
C PRO A 329 8.65 -16.36 -1.40
N LYS A 330 9.75 -15.60 -1.52
CA LYS A 330 11.14 -16.07 -1.26
C LYS A 330 11.59 -17.23 -2.16
N ASN A 331 11.01 -17.36 -3.36
CA ASN A 331 11.35 -18.41 -4.32
C ASN A 331 11.78 -17.81 -5.66
N SER A 332 13.07 -17.48 -5.79
CA SER A 332 13.63 -16.92 -7.03
C SER A 332 13.54 -17.86 -8.23
N LYS A 333 13.54 -19.20 -7.99
CA LYS A 333 13.41 -20.19 -9.09
C LYS A 333 11.97 -20.18 -9.65
N ALA A 334 10.95 -20.16 -8.79
CA ALA A 334 9.57 -20.07 -9.25
C ALA A 334 9.33 -18.75 -9.98
N LEU A 335 9.85 -17.63 -9.44
CA LEU A 335 9.76 -16.33 -10.07
C LEU A 335 10.41 -16.32 -11.46
N TYR A 336 11.63 -16.86 -11.60
CA TYR A 336 12.31 -17.00 -12.88
C TYR A 336 11.45 -17.77 -13.90
N ASN A 337 10.90 -18.92 -13.52
CA ASN A 337 10.10 -19.74 -14.43
C ASN A 337 8.89 -18.96 -14.98
N ILE A 338 8.16 -18.22 -14.11
CA ILE A 338 7.01 -17.43 -14.52
C ILE A 338 7.45 -16.21 -15.35
N MET A 339 8.59 -15.58 -15.05
CA MET A 339 9.13 -14.49 -15.88
C MET A 339 9.39 -14.98 -17.31
N ILE A 340 9.98 -16.18 -17.49
CA ILE A 340 10.21 -16.77 -18.81
C ILE A 340 8.90 -17.17 -19.50
N GLU A 341 7.96 -17.78 -18.78
CA GLU A 341 6.64 -18.18 -19.29
C GLU A 341 5.91 -16.96 -19.87
N ILE A 342 5.72 -15.92 -19.06
CA ILE A 342 5.02 -14.70 -19.51
C ILE A 342 5.74 -14.01 -20.66
N LYS A 343 7.09 -14.02 -20.68
CA LYS A 343 7.86 -13.44 -21.79
C LYS A 343 7.60 -14.18 -23.10
N ASN A 344 7.57 -15.50 -23.07
CA ASN A 344 7.45 -16.32 -24.28
C ASN A 344 6.03 -16.49 -24.78
N ASP A 345 5.03 -16.40 -23.89
CA ASP A 345 3.62 -16.53 -24.23
C ASP A 345 2.98 -15.16 -24.47
N LYS A 346 2.89 -14.77 -25.75
CA LYS A 346 2.28 -13.51 -26.16
C LYS A 346 0.76 -13.47 -25.89
N GLU A 347 0.07 -14.59 -26.11
CA GLU A 347 -1.40 -14.67 -25.94
C GLU A 347 -1.74 -14.52 -24.45
N LEU A 348 -0.96 -15.14 -23.56
CA LEU A 348 -1.09 -14.99 -22.11
C LEU A 348 -0.90 -13.53 -21.70
N ARG A 349 0.13 -12.84 -22.23
CA ARG A 349 0.35 -11.42 -21.93
C ARG A 349 -0.81 -10.54 -22.39
N GLU A 350 -1.28 -10.73 -23.62
CA GLU A 350 -2.41 -9.96 -24.17
C GLU A 350 -3.69 -10.19 -23.37
N ARG A 351 -3.98 -11.43 -22.98
CA ARG A 351 -5.11 -11.76 -22.11
C ARG A 351 -5.01 -11.07 -20.76
N PHE A 352 -3.85 -11.11 -20.10
CA PHE A 352 -3.67 -10.45 -18.80
C PHE A 352 -3.75 -8.92 -18.92
N ALA A 353 -3.21 -8.35 -20.00
CA ALA A 353 -3.27 -6.93 -20.27
C ALA A 353 -4.71 -6.41 -20.45
N VAL A 354 -5.57 -7.17 -21.12
CA VAL A 354 -6.99 -6.84 -21.29
C VAL A 354 -7.76 -6.99 -19.98
N ASN A 355 -7.46 -8.03 -19.21
CA ASN A 355 -8.14 -8.34 -17.96
C ASN A 355 -7.73 -7.43 -16.79
N GLY A 356 -6.53 -6.84 -16.84
CA GLY A 356 -6.01 -5.98 -15.79
C GLY A 356 -6.94 -4.82 -15.45
N PRO A 357 -7.32 -3.96 -16.40
CA PRO A 357 -8.26 -2.86 -16.15
C PRO A 357 -9.65 -3.33 -15.70
N ILE A 358 -10.10 -4.52 -16.13
CA ILE A 358 -11.38 -5.10 -15.66
C ILE A 358 -11.28 -5.44 -14.18
N TRP A 359 -10.18 -6.07 -13.75
CA TRP A 359 -9.92 -6.38 -12.35
C TRP A 359 -9.79 -5.10 -11.50
N GLY A 360 -9.12 -4.08 -12.03
CA GLY A 360 -8.90 -2.78 -11.37
C GLY A 360 -10.19 -2.05 -11.00
N GLN A 361 -11.29 -2.24 -11.77
CA GLN A 361 -12.57 -1.61 -11.44
C GLN A 361 -13.10 -1.97 -10.04
N ASN A 362 -12.68 -3.11 -9.50
CA ASN A 362 -13.05 -3.52 -8.14
C ASN A 362 -12.42 -2.66 -7.03
N PHE A 363 -11.43 -1.85 -7.37
CA PHE A 363 -10.62 -1.09 -6.40
C PHE A 363 -10.71 0.42 -6.59
N LYS A 364 -11.74 0.90 -7.30
CA LYS A 364 -11.97 2.35 -7.44
C LYS A 364 -12.07 3.02 -6.07
N SER A 365 -11.48 4.20 -5.96
CA SER A 365 -11.50 4.97 -4.71
C SER A 365 -12.92 5.22 -4.20
N GLU A 366 -13.84 5.55 -5.10
CA GLU A 366 -15.24 5.81 -4.77
C GLU A 366 -15.91 4.60 -4.10
N ILE A 367 -15.70 3.38 -4.63
CA ILE A 367 -16.27 2.14 -4.06
C ILE A 367 -15.76 1.92 -2.63
N ILE A 368 -14.47 2.19 -2.39
CA ILE A 368 -13.87 2.06 -1.06
C ILE A 368 -14.44 3.13 -0.11
N TRP A 369 -14.56 4.36 -0.57
CA TRP A 369 -15.08 5.46 0.24
C TRP A 369 -16.59 5.31 0.54
N GLU A 370 -17.38 4.83 -0.42
CA GLU A 370 -18.79 4.48 -0.22
C GLU A 370 -18.95 3.42 0.87
N GLY A 371 -18.18 2.33 0.79
CA GLY A 371 -18.20 1.29 1.83
C GLY A 371 -17.73 1.80 3.21
N MET A 372 -16.76 2.74 3.25
CA MET A 372 -16.41 3.43 4.50
C MET A 372 -17.58 4.30 5.00
N ASN A 373 -18.26 5.00 4.09
CA ASN A 373 -19.40 5.88 4.44
C ASN A 373 -20.56 5.09 5.07
N GLU A 374 -20.82 3.88 4.57
CA GLU A 374 -21.82 3.00 5.21
C GLU A 374 -21.43 2.66 6.65
N LEU A 375 -20.15 2.37 6.92
CA LEU A 375 -19.67 2.12 8.27
C LEU A 375 -19.70 3.37 9.16
N TYR A 376 -19.60 4.56 8.59
CA TYR A 376 -19.68 5.84 9.31
C TYR A 376 -21.13 6.23 9.66
N LYS A 377 -22.10 5.78 8.87
CA LYS A 377 -23.54 6.01 9.10
C LYS A 377 -24.13 5.04 10.13
N ALA A 378 -23.60 3.81 10.21
CA ALA A 378 -24.02 2.78 11.16
C ALA A 378 -23.69 3.13 12.61
#